data_e8c6acda5d6903696f4346c38868e677
#
_entry.id   e8c6acda5d6903696f4346c38868e677
#
_cell.length_a   1.000
_cell.length_b   1.000
_cell.length_c   1.000
_cell.angle_alpha   90.00
_cell.angle_beta   90.00
_cell.angle_gamma   90.00
#
_symmetry.space_group_name_H-M   'P 1'
#
loop_
_entity.id
_entity.type
_entity.pdbx_description
1 polymer ?
#
loop_
_entity_poly.entity_id
_entity_poly.type
_entity_poly.pdbx_seq_one_letter_code
_entity_poly.pdbx_strand_id
1 'polypeptide(L)'
;MPRFTPSILISDCWGSMGDLTFFHWGGNCYYKNKSRGSFPGTAAQQNSLDVHRRALAAWRTVPHETQKVWNTLAEHVISHRPPFDSKATISGQNLFVSAYHGFATLGDEHHPTPRAFEPFPPHSVAFLDASLIDATSLQLRFKTFFPDGIQASRYQILMKVQLAKPGYGKKPGLMRNFLATAPCSNCEGIAIFLIDDYIARWGLDLDEYQVHCRYVLLDRQTG
;
A
#
# COMPACT_ATOMS: atom_id res chain seq x y z
N MET A 1 7.78 31.34 -9.36
CA MET A 1 8.83 30.35 -9.63
C MET A 1 9.65 30.84 -10.79
N PRO A 2 10.96 30.92 -10.67
CA PRO A 2 11.81 31.39 -11.76
C PRO A 2 11.83 30.35 -12.89
N ARG A 3 11.68 30.85 -14.11
CA ARG A 3 11.78 30.07 -15.35
C ARG A 3 13.25 29.94 -15.73
N PHE A 4 13.62 28.76 -16.16
CA PHE A 4 14.94 28.45 -16.67
C PHE A 4 14.86 28.20 -18.18
N THR A 5 15.72 28.86 -18.95
CA THR A 5 15.86 28.55 -20.38
C THR A 5 17.10 27.68 -20.56
N PRO A 6 16.97 26.46 -21.05
CA PRO A 6 18.13 25.62 -21.34
C PRO A 6 19.10 26.30 -22.29
N SER A 7 20.37 26.11 -22.05
CA SER A 7 21.43 26.58 -22.94
C SER A 7 21.86 25.48 -23.93
N ILE A 8 22.68 25.82 -24.91
CA ILE A 8 23.21 24.87 -25.87
C ILE A 8 24.01 23.72 -25.22
N LEU A 9 24.55 23.98 -24.03
CA LEU A 9 25.30 22.99 -23.24
C LEU A 9 24.42 22.13 -22.32
N ILE A 10 23.20 22.60 -22.03
CA ILE A 10 22.26 21.91 -21.14
C ILE A 10 20.92 21.94 -21.85
N SER A 11 20.66 20.89 -22.62
CA SER A 11 19.43 20.78 -23.41
C SER A 11 18.20 20.54 -22.53
N ASP A 12 18.39 19.86 -21.39
CA ASP A 12 17.33 19.55 -20.45
C ASP A 12 17.88 19.38 -19.03
N CYS A 13 17.13 19.83 -18.04
CA CYS A 13 17.44 19.65 -16.62
C CYS A 13 16.22 19.10 -15.91
N TRP A 14 16.38 17.95 -15.30
CA TRP A 14 15.34 17.29 -14.54
C TRP A 14 15.90 16.64 -13.27
N GLY A 15 15.17 16.77 -12.14
CA GLY A 15 15.61 16.20 -10.87
C GLY A 15 16.17 17.22 -9.91
N SER A 16 16.94 16.79 -8.91
CA SER A 16 17.51 17.63 -7.87
C SER A 16 19.03 17.65 -7.92
N MET A 17 19.59 18.85 -7.82
CA MET A 17 21.04 19.06 -7.75
C MET A 17 21.32 20.02 -6.59
N GLY A 18 21.97 19.54 -5.54
CA GLY A 18 22.18 20.31 -4.32
C GLY A 18 20.86 20.80 -3.72
N ASP A 19 20.75 22.10 -3.51
CA ASP A 19 19.56 22.74 -2.95
C ASP A 19 18.50 23.13 -3.99
N LEU A 20 18.72 22.81 -5.26
CA LEU A 20 17.80 23.11 -6.35
C LEU A 20 17.08 21.84 -6.84
N THR A 21 15.80 22.01 -7.18
CA THR A 21 15.01 21.01 -7.89
C THR A 21 14.52 21.60 -9.19
N PHE A 22 14.84 20.93 -10.30
CA PHE A 22 14.42 21.28 -11.66
C PHE A 22 13.21 20.43 -12.05
N PHE A 23 12.24 21.03 -12.70
CA PHE A 23 11.04 20.36 -13.15
C PHE A 23 10.42 21.04 -14.37
N HIS A 24 9.62 20.30 -15.11
CA HIS A 24 8.90 20.78 -16.27
C HIS A 24 7.43 21.05 -15.93
N TRP A 25 6.92 22.14 -16.42
CA TRP A 25 5.50 22.45 -16.37
C TRP A 25 5.09 23.28 -17.60
N GLY A 26 4.02 22.80 -18.31
CA GLY A 26 3.52 23.47 -19.51
C GLY A 26 4.58 23.64 -20.62
N GLY A 27 5.49 22.69 -20.78
CA GLY A 27 6.57 22.72 -21.79
C GLY A 27 7.73 23.67 -21.44
N ASN A 28 7.76 24.23 -20.26
CA ASN A 28 8.85 25.09 -19.79
C ASN A 28 9.62 24.44 -18.64
N CYS A 29 10.92 24.75 -18.56
CA CYS A 29 11.77 24.32 -17.45
C CYS A 29 11.71 25.35 -16.32
N TYR A 30 11.58 24.88 -15.11
CA TYR A 30 11.56 25.69 -13.89
C TYR A 30 12.52 25.10 -12.85
N TYR A 31 12.96 25.95 -11.93
CA TYR A 31 13.65 25.48 -10.74
C TYR A 31 13.03 26.09 -9.48
N LYS A 32 13.20 25.41 -8.38
CA LYS A 32 12.84 25.87 -7.04
C LYS A 32 13.88 25.43 -6.03
N ASN A 33 14.01 26.19 -4.96
CA ASN A 33 14.80 25.72 -3.84
C ASN A 33 14.15 24.47 -3.27
N LYS A 34 14.97 23.49 -2.94
CA LYS A 34 14.55 22.26 -2.28
C LYS A 34 14.02 22.64 -0.89
N SER A 35 12.71 22.71 -0.74
CA SER A 35 12.13 22.83 0.59
C SER A 35 12.50 21.58 1.38
N ARG A 36 13.15 21.70 2.50
CA ARG A 36 13.20 20.63 3.49
C ARG A 36 11.76 20.42 3.91
N GLY A 37 11.13 19.38 3.35
CA GLY A 37 9.79 18.99 3.75
C GLY A 37 9.79 18.77 5.26
N SER A 38 9.03 19.54 6.00
CA SER A 38 8.75 19.17 7.40
C SER A 38 7.96 17.85 7.34
N PHE A 39 8.55 16.79 7.84
CA PHE A 39 7.84 15.54 8.04
C PHE A 39 6.79 15.81 9.15
N PRO A 40 5.49 15.77 8.85
CA PRO A 40 4.47 16.21 9.81
C PRO A 40 4.39 15.33 11.06
N GLY A 41 5.06 14.19 11.05
CA GLY A 41 5.22 13.35 12.25
C GLY A 41 3.92 12.79 12.79
N THR A 42 2.90 12.57 11.95
CA THR A 42 1.69 11.89 12.41
C THR A 42 2.02 10.49 12.93
N ALA A 43 1.27 9.99 13.93
CA ALA A 43 1.50 8.68 14.52
C ALA A 43 1.57 7.56 13.45
N ALA A 44 0.71 7.61 12.42
CA ALA A 44 0.73 6.65 11.32
C ALA A 44 2.02 6.73 10.48
N GLN A 45 2.53 7.93 10.24
CA GLN A 45 3.78 8.14 9.52
C GLN A 45 4.99 7.69 10.35
N GLN A 46 5.00 7.97 11.65
CA GLN A 46 6.04 7.51 12.57
C GLN A 46 6.07 5.98 12.62
N ASN A 47 4.91 5.34 12.77
CA ASN A 47 4.82 3.88 12.76
C ASN A 47 5.34 3.27 11.45
N SER A 48 4.95 3.82 10.30
CA SER A 48 5.46 3.36 8.99
C SER A 48 6.98 3.55 8.87
N LEU A 49 7.52 4.66 9.38
CA LEU A 49 8.96 4.93 9.38
C LEU A 49 9.70 3.95 10.29
N ASP A 50 9.14 3.61 11.44
CA ASP A 50 9.75 2.67 12.39
C ASP A 50 9.74 1.25 11.84
N VAL A 51 8.67 0.82 11.17
CA VAL A 51 8.65 -0.44 10.42
C VAL A 51 9.74 -0.46 9.36
N HIS A 52 9.90 0.63 8.61
CA HIS A 52 10.93 0.74 7.58
C HIS A 52 12.36 0.66 8.16
N ARG A 53 12.62 1.35 9.27
CA ARG A 53 13.92 1.30 9.97
C ARG A 53 14.22 -0.10 10.48
N ARG A 54 13.23 -0.80 11.06
CA ARG A 54 13.38 -2.20 11.50
C ARG A 54 13.66 -3.12 10.32
N ALA A 55 12.97 -2.95 9.19
CA ALA A 55 13.23 -3.72 7.98
C ALA A 55 14.67 -3.54 7.46
N LEU A 56 15.16 -2.30 7.42
CA LEU A 56 16.55 -2.02 7.01
C LEU A 56 17.58 -2.59 8.01
N ALA A 57 17.30 -2.54 9.30
CA ALA A 57 18.15 -3.17 10.31
C ALA A 57 18.18 -4.69 10.16
N ALA A 58 17.00 -5.30 9.97
CA ALA A 58 16.88 -6.73 9.71
C ALA A 58 17.64 -7.16 8.45
N TRP A 59 17.54 -6.40 7.35
CA TRP A 59 18.30 -6.69 6.13
C TRP A 59 19.82 -6.80 6.35
N ARG A 60 20.37 -5.96 7.23
CA ARG A 60 21.80 -5.97 7.53
C ARG A 60 22.25 -7.25 8.26
N THR A 61 21.33 -7.94 8.93
CA THR A 61 21.60 -9.21 9.62
C THR A 61 21.38 -10.44 8.76
N VAL A 62 20.76 -10.26 7.57
CA VAL A 62 20.52 -11.37 6.63
C VAL A 62 21.87 -11.87 6.08
N PRO A 63 22.13 -13.19 6.11
CA PRO A 63 23.34 -13.78 5.56
C PRO A 63 23.51 -13.44 4.08
N HIS A 64 24.76 -13.22 3.64
CA HIS A 64 25.05 -12.80 2.27
C HIS A 64 24.49 -13.75 1.21
N GLU A 65 24.53 -15.05 1.46
CA GLU A 65 23.96 -16.05 0.54
C GLU A 65 22.43 -15.89 0.40
N THR A 66 21.76 -15.61 1.51
CA THR A 66 20.31 -15.32 1.47
C THR A 66 20.00 -14.00 0.75
N GLN A 67 20.87 -12.98 0.91
CA GLN A 67 20.73 -11.72 0.15
C GLN A 67 20.88 -11.94 -1.37
N LYS A 68 21.76 -12.85 -1.79
CA LYS A 68 21.87 -13.23 -3.22
C LYS A 68 20.57 -13.85 -3.73
N VAL A 69 19.94 -14.73 -2.96
CA VAL A 69 18.64 -15.31 -3.33
C VAL A 69 17.56 -14.21 -3.48
N TRP A 70 17.52 -13.24 -2.56
CA TRP A 70 16.63 -12.09 -2.69
C TRP A 70 16.89 -11.27 -3.96
N ASN A 71 18.16 -11.07 -4.34
CA ASN A 71 18.52 -10.36 -5.56
C ASN A 71 18.04 -11.13 -6.81
N THR A 72 18.25 -12.44 -6.86
CA THR A 72 17.76 -13.29 -7.96
C THR A 72 16.23 -13.26 -8.07
N LEU A 73 15.51 -13.32 -6.94
CA LEU A 73 14.05 -13.19 -6.95
C LEU A 73 13.60 -11.81 -7.46
N ALA A 74 14.32 -10.76 -7.08
CA ALA A 74 13.98 -9.39 -7.47
C ALA A 74 14.14 -9.13 -8.99
N GLU A 75 14.96 -9.89 -9.68
CA GLU A 75 15.11 -9.81 -11.16
C GLU A 75 13.80 -10.14 -11.90
N HIS A 76 12.92 -10.92 -11.27
CA HIS A 76 11.63 -11.31 -11.83
C HIS A 76 10.47 -10.37 -11.41
N VAL A 77 10.75 -9.35 -10.60
CA VAL A 77 9.75 -8.41 -10.10
C VAL A 77 9.85 -7.07 -10.81
N ILE A 78 8.79 -6.70 -11.50
CA ILE A 78 8.71 -5.42 -12.22
C ILE A 78 8.38 -4.30 -11.23
N SER A 79 9.14 -3.21 -11.31
CA SER A 79 8.84 -2.00 -10.52
C SER A 79 7.60 -1.30 -11.07
N HIS A 80 6.63 -1.02 -10.20
CA HIS A 80 5.41 -0.28 -10.57
C HIS A 80 5.47 1.22 -10.22
N ARG A 81 6.65 1.76 -9.92
CA ARG A 81 6.81 3.19 -9.57
C ARG A 81 7.04 4.03 -10.82
N PRO A 82 6.11 4.95 -11.19
CA PRO A 82 6.35 5.91 -12.25
C PRO A 82 7.52 6.87 -11.87
N PRO A 83 8.26 7.40 -12.82
CA PRO A 83 8.13 7.36 -14.28
C PRO A 83 8.95 6.24 -14.94
N PHE A 84 9.01 5.09 -14.36
CA PHE A 84 9.95 4.04 -14.69
C PHE A 84 9.62 3.35 -16.00
N ASP A 85 10.67 2.97 -16.68
CA ASP A 85 10.62 1.99 -17.75
C ASP A 85 9.88 0.74 -17.24
N SER A 86 8.98 0.20 -18.07
CA SER A 86 8.25 -1.04 -17.80
C SER A 86 9.16 -2.26 -17.55
N LYS A 87 10.45 -2.13 -17.85
CA LYS A 87 11.50 -3.13 -17.61
C LYS A 87 12.30 -2.91 -16.33
N ALA A 88 12.04 -1.81 -15.59
CA ALA A 88 12.77 -1.55 -14.37
C ALA A 88 12.44 -2.59 -13.31
N THR A 89 13.44 -3.29 -12.82
CA THR A 89 13.35 -4.22 -11.69
C THR A 89 13.61 -3.51 -10.37
N ILE A 90 13.25 -4.14 -9.28
CA ILE A 90 13.61 -3.68 -7.93
C ILE A 90 14.85 -4.40 -7.43
N SER A 91 15.53 -3.85 -6.42
CA SER A 91 16.63 -4.56 -5.77
C SER A 91 16.10 -5.60 -4.77
N GLY A 92 16.90 -6.62 -4.48
CA GLY A 92 16.55 -7.63 -3.45
C GLY A 92 16.30 -7.01 -2.09
N GLN A 93 17.04 -5.96 -1.72
CA GLN A 93 16.77 -5.20 -0.50
C GLN A 93 15.38 -4.55 -0.51
N ASN A 94 14.98 -3.93 -1.60
CA ASN A 94 13.65 -3.32 -1.71
C ASN A 94 12.53 -4.37 -1.66
N LEU A 95 12.77 -5.53 -2.26
CA LEU A 95 11.83 -6.65 -2.20
C LEU A 95 11.68 -7.17 -0.78
N PHE A 96 12.80 -7.39 -0.07
CA PHE A 96 12.79 -7.77 1.34
C PHE A 96 12.06 -6.75 2.22
N VAL A 97 12.34 -5.46 2.04
CA VAL A 97 11.66 -4.39 2.78
C VAL A 97 10.15 -4.37 2.49
N SER A 98 9.75 -4.62 1.24
CA SER A 98 8.33 -4.73 0.89
C SER A 98 7.65 -5.89 1.61
N ALA A 99 8.26 -7.07 1.58
CA ALA A 99 7.77 -8.25 2.30
C ALA A 99 7.70 -8.00 3.83
N TYR A 100 8.72 -7.36 4.39
CA TYR A 100 8.73 -7.00 5.81
C TYR A 100 7.57 -6.08 6.20
N HIS A 101 7.24 -5.09 5.35
CA HIS A 101 6.07 -4.24 5.55
C HIS A 101 4.75 -5.02 5.44
N GLY A 102 4.67 -6.00 4.53
CA GLY A 102 3.53 -6.90 4.43
C GLY A 102 3.33 -7.69 5.71
N PHE A 103 4.36 -8.34 6.22
CA PHE A 103 4.31 -9.08 7.49
C PHE A 103 3.94 -8.18 8.67
N ALA A 104 4.53 -7.00 8.77
CA ALA A 104 4.17 -6.03 9.81
C ALA A 104 2.69 -5.61 9.73
N THR A 105 2.14 -5.51 8.52
CA THR A 105 0.71 -5.22 8.31
C THR A 105 -0.18 -6.40 8.74
N LEU A 106 0.32 -7.61 8.60
CA LEU A 106 -0.35 -8.84 9.07
C LEU A 106 -0.25 -9.04 10.59
N GLY A 107 0.50 -8.19 11.29
CA GLY A 107 0.78 -8.35 12.71
C GLY A 107 1.80 -9.46 13.02
N ASP A 108 2.54 -9.88 12.00
CA ASP A 108 3.57 -10.92 12.12
C ASP A 108 4.95 -10.24 12.23
N GLU A 109 5.71 -10.61 13.26
CA GLU A 109 7.06 -10.07 13.49
C GLU A 109 8.17 -10.93 12.86
N HIS A 110 7.81 -11.99 12.13
CA HIS A 110 8.79 -12.87 11.52
C HIS A 110 9.57 -12.18 10.40
N HIS A 111 10.85 -12.52 10.29
CA HIS A 111 11.65 -12.06 9.17
C HIS A 111 11.22 -12.76 7.88
N PRO A 112 10.99 -12.00 6.80
CA PRO A 112 10.65 -12.60 5.53
C PRO A 112 11.76 -13.53 5.05
N THR A 113 11.36 -14.71 4.55
CA THR A 113 12.24 -15.65 3.88
C THR A 113 12.10 -15.56 2.37
N PRO A 114 13.18 -15.69 1.59
CA PRO A 114 13.07 -15.64 0.15
C PRO A 114 12.31 -16.86 -0.37
N ARG A 115 11.21 -16.60 -1.09
CA ARG A 115 10.38 -17.64 -1.74
C ARG A 115 10.09 -17.24 -3.17
N ALA A 116 9.96 -18.23 -4.03
CA ALA A 116 9.51 -17.99 -5.40
C ALA A 116 8.12 -17.36 -5.39
N PHE A 117 7.91 -16.39 -6.30
CA PHE A 117 6.60 -15.79 -6.48
C PHE A 117 5.65 -16.77 -7.15
N GLU A 118 4.55 -17.01 -6.48
CA GLU A 118 3.39 -17.65 -7.08
C GLU A 118 2.39 -16.55 -7.46
N PRO A 119 1.79 -16.61 -8.65
CA PRO A 119 0.74 -15.65 -9.00
C PRO A 119 -0.41 -15.77 -8.01
N PHE A 120 -1.01 -14.65 -7.64
CA PHE A 120 -2.21 -14.67 -6.81
C PHE A 120 -3.30 -15.48 -7.50
N PRO A 121 -4.02 -16.31 -6.75
CA PRO A 121 -5.14 -17.05 -7.31
C PRO A 121 -6.24 -16.10 -7.79
N PRO A 122 -7.02 -16.48 -8.80
CA PRO A 122 -8.22 -15.74 -9.13
C PRO A 122 -9.11 -15.69 -7.89
N HIS A 123 -9.62 -14.52 -7.59
CA HIS A 123 -10.48 -14.30 -6.42
C HIS A 123 -11.46 -13.17 -6.71
N SER A 124 -12.58 -13.17 -6.01
CA SER A 124 -13.51 -12.05 -6.03
C SER A 124 -14.00 -11.69 -4.63
N VAL A 125 -14.39 -10.45 -4.46
CA VAL A 125 -14.91 -9.94 -3.20
C VAL A 125 -16.23 -9.24 -3.49
N ALA A 126 -17.29 -9.70 -2.86
CA ALA A 126 -18.63 -9.12 -2.96
C ALA A 126 -19.00 -8.42 -1.65
N PHE A 127 -19.49 -7.20 -1.74
CA PHE A 127 -20.10 -6.49 -0.60
C PHE A 127 -21.45 -7.15 -0.27
N LEU A 128 -21.69 -7.42 1.00
CA LEU A 128 -22.95 -7.98 1.47
C LEU A 128 -23.83 -6.89 2.09
N ASP A 129 -23.36 -6.29 3.17
CA ASP A 129 -24.10 -5.28 3.89
C ASP A 129 -23.21 -4.35 4.71
N ALA A 130 -23.82 -3.27 5.21
CA ALA A 130 -23.29 -2.37 6.20
C ALA A 130 -24.31 -2.24 7.33
N SER A 131 -23.88 -2.41 8.56
CA SER A 131 -24.74 -2.30 9.73
C SER A 131 -24.02 -1.61 10.89
N LEU A 132 -24.75 -0.89 11.72
CA LEU A 132 -24.23 -0.38 12.99
C LEU A 132 -24.28 -1.51 14.01
N ILE A 133 -23.14 -1.77 14.66
CA ILE A 133 -23.07 -2.73 15.78
C ILE A 133 -23.47 -2.03 17.08
N ASP A 134 -23.02 -0.80 17.23
CA ASP A 134 -23.28 0.06 18.38
C ASP A 134 -23.41 1.53 17.94
N ALA A 135 -23.55 2.44 18.90
CA ALA A 135 -23.70 3.86 18.63
C ALA A 135 -22.47 4.51 17.97
N THR A 136 -21.33 3.82 17.89
CA THR A 136 -20.06 4.40 17.40
C THR A 136 -19.41 3.64 16.27
N SER A 137 -19.76 2.35 16.08
CA SER A 137 -19.04 1.43 15.21
C SER A 137 -19.89 0.93 14.05
N LEU A 138 -19.35 1.06 12.85
CA LEU A 138 -19.90 0.52 11.61
C LEU A 138 -19.26 -0.80 11.28
N GLN A 139 -20.08 -1.82 11.01
CA GLN A 139 -19.65 -3.11 10.47
C GLN A 139 -19.88 -3.14 8.96
N LEU A 140 -18.86 -3.54 8.22
CA LEU A 140 -18.96 -3.83 6.79
C LEU A 140 -18.71 -5.32 6.59
N ARG A 141 -19.63 -6.00 5.90
CA ARG A 141 -19.54 -7.43 5.62
C ARG A 141 -19.29 -7.67 4.14
N PHE A 142 -18.31 -8.54 3.86
CA PHE A 142 -17.92 -8.91 2.51
C PHE A 142 -17.86 -10.44 2.40
N LYS A 143 -18.25 -10.97 1.28
CA LYS A 143 -18.05 -12.37 0.93
C LYS A 143 -16.87 -12.50 -0.01
N THR A 144 -15.95 -13.40 0.31
CA THR A 144 -14.77 -13.69 -0.51
C THR A 144 -14.95 -15.04 -1.19
N PHE A 145 -14.54 -15.11 -2.44
CA PHE A 145 -14.60 -16.30 -3.25
C PHE A 145 -13.22 -16.66 -3.76
N PHE A 146 -12.81 -17.87 -3.50
CA PHE A 146 -11.63 -18.50 -4.08
C PHE A 146 -12.03 -19.76 -4.84
N PRO A 147 -11.31 -20.12 -5.93
CA PRO A 147 -11.52 -21.39 -6.61
C PRO A 147 -11.25 -22.57 -5.69
N ASP A 148 -11.84 -23.71 -6.02
CA ASP A 148 -11.58 -24.98 -5.33
C ASP A 148 -10.09 -25.35 -5.37
N GLY A 149 -9.60 -25.92 -4.28
CA GLY A 149 -8.20 -26.31 -4.13
C GLY A 149 -7.28 -25.18 -3.64
N ILE A 150 -7.76 -23.95 -3.52
CA ILE A 150 -6.98 -22.84 -2.95
C ILE A 150 -7.10 -22.83 -1.42
N GLN A 151 -5.96 -22.79 -0.74
CA GLN A 151 -5.92 -22.64 0.71
C GLN A 151 -6.19 -21.17 1.08
N ALA A 152 -7.45 -20.79 1.23
CA ALA A 152 -7.86 -19.41 1.51
C ALA A 152 -7.22 -18.83 2.79
N SER A 153 -6.94 -19.68 3.80
CA SER A 153 -6.28 -19.27 5.05
C SER A 153 -4.84 -18.75 4.86
N ARG A 154 -4.24 -19.00 3.70
CA ARG A 154 -2.95 -18.41 3.30
C ARG A 154 -3.07 -16.90 3.05
N TYR A 155 -4.25 -16.41 2.68
CA TYR A 155 -4.44 -15.04 2.25
C TYR A 155 -5.22 -14.23 3.27
N GLN A 156 -4.91 -12.95 3.32
CA GLN A 156 -5.62 -11.97 4.14
C GLN A 156 -6.00 -10.76 3.30
N ILE A 157 -7.19 -10.21 3.52
CA ILE A 157 -7.67 -9.04 2.80
C ILE A 157 -7.36 -7.79 3.63
N LEU A 158 -6.68 -6.86 3.00
CA LEU A 158 -6.54 -5.49 3.48
C LEU A 158 -7.56 -4.62 2.75
N MET A 159 -8.52 -4.09 3.48
CA MET A 159 -9.57 -3.24 2.93
C MET A 159 -9.27 -1.77 3.18
N LYS A 160 -9.51 -0.94 2.17
CA LYS A 160 -9.58 0.52 2.29
C LYS A 160 -11.00 0.96 2.01
N VAL A 161 -11.55 1.76 2.91
CA VAL A 161 -12.94 2.20 2.86
C VAL A 161 -13.03 3.71 2.96
N GLN A 162 -13.93 4.28 2.18
CA GLN A 162 -14.34 5.67 2.26
C GLN A 162 -15.86 5.74 2.17
N LEU A 163 -16.49 6.46 3.08
CA LEU A 163 -17.88 6.87 2.95
C LEU A 163 -17.93 8.25 2.29
N ALA A 164 -18.79 8.42 1.31
CA ALA A 164 -18.97 9.67 0.60
C ALA A 164 -20.46 9.92 0.33
N LYS A 165 -20.88 11.19 0.37
CA LYS A 165 -22.24 11.56 -0.03
C LYS A 165 -22.46 11.23 -1.51
N PRO A 166 -23.70 10.91 -1.93
CA PRO A 166 -24.03 10.68 -3.34
C PRO A 166 -23.54 11.80 -4.23
N GLY A 167 -22.95 11.45 -5.37
CA GLY A 167 -22.37 12.40 -6.31
C GLY A 167 -20.93 12.82 -6.00
N TYR A 168 -20.38 12.48 -4.84
CA TYR A 168 -18.96 12.70 -4.53
C TYR A 168 -18.14 11.46 -4.89
N GLY A 169 -17.13 11.66 -5.74
CA GLY A 169 -16.20 10.59 -6.12
C GLY A 169 -15.26 10.16 -4.99
N LYS A 170 -14.62 9.03 -5.18
CA LYS A 170 -13.59 8.52 -4.27
C LYS A 170 -12.38 9.45 -4.18
N LYS A 171 -11.92 9.71 -2.96
CA LYS A 171 -10.66 10.41 -2.69
C LYS A 171 -9.67 9.42 -2.05
N PRO A 172 -8.68 8.92 -2.78
CA PRO A 172 -7.77 7.88 -2.29
C PRO A 172 -7.08 8.22 -0.97
N GLY A 173 -6.76 9.49 -0.73
CA GLY A 173 -6.13 9.94 0.52
C GLY A 173 -7.03 9.88 1.76
N LEU A 174 -8.34 9.77 1.59
CA LEU A 174 -9.28 9.64 2.69
C LEU A 174 -9.62 8.18 3.03
N MET A 175 -9.22 7.23 2.18
CA MET A 175 -9.44 5.82 2.45
C MET A 175 -8.61 5.36 3.65
N ARG A 176 -9.25 4.63 4.56
CA ARG A 176 -8.59 4.00 5.70
C ARG A 176 -8.26 2.55 5.40
N ASN A 177 -7.23 2.04 6.05
CA ASN A 177 -6.87 0.64 5.96
C ASN A 177 -7.53 -0.14 7.09
N PHE A 178 -8.21 -1.23 6.74
CA PHE A 178 -8.81 -2.15 7.69
C PHE A 178 -8.35 -3.55 7.35
N LEU A 179 -7.92 -4.29 8.36
CA LEU A 179 -7.50 -5.68 8.20
C LEU A 179 -8.70 -6.59 8.51
N ALA A 180 -8.91 -7.63 7.71
CA ALA A 180 -9.94 -8.61 8.01
C ALA A 180 -9.62 -9.32 9.33
N THR A 181 -10.62 -9.48 10.19
CA THR A 181 -10.47 -10.11 11.50
C THR A 181 -10.27 -11.61 11.44
N ALA A 182 -10.63 -12.23 10.31
CA ALA A 182 -10.39 -13.64 10.08
C ALA A 182 -10.01 -13.89 8.62
N PRO A 183 -8.97 -14.70 8.35
CA PRO A 183 -8.74 -15.20 7.01
C PRO A 183 -9.92 -16.11 6.61
N CYS A 184 -10.29 -16.06 5.35
CA CYS A 184 -11.36 -16.91 4.84
C CYS A 184 -11.00 -18.39 5.06
N SER A 185 -11.75 -19.05 5.89
CA SER A 185 -11.68 -20.49 6.04
C SER A 185 -12.67 -21.12 5.05
N ASN A 186 -12.19 -21.71 3.99
CA ASN A 186 -12.95 -22.32 2.91
C ASN A 186 -13.56 -21.35 1.89
N CYS A 187 -13.88 -21.86 0.72
CA CYS A 187 -14.25 -21.14 -0.50
C CYS A 187 -15.34 -20.05 -0.38
N GLU A 188 -15.97 -19.91 0.77
CA GLU A 188 -16.99 -18.90 1.07
C GLU A 188 -16.77 -18.27 2.45
N GLY A 189 -15.80 -17.38 2.56
CA GLY A 189 -15.54 -16.65 3.81
C GLY A 189 -16.28 -15.32 3.89
N ILE A 190 -16.78 -14.98 5.05
CA ILE A 190 -17.27 -13.62 5.35
C ILE A 190 -16.14 -12.87 6.04
N ALA A 191 -15.68 -11.78 5.41
CA ALA A 191 -14.76 -10.85 6.01
C ALA A 191 -15.56 -9.72 6.68
N ILE A 192 -15.28 -9.47 7.95
CA ILE A 192 -15.93 -8.43 8.74
C ILE A 192 -14.90 -7.34 9.02
N PHE A 193 -15.24 -6.11 8.67
CA PHE A 193 -14.42 -4.94 8.94
C PHE A 193 -15.16 -4.01 9.88
N LEU A 194 -14.54 -3.68 11.01
CA LEU A 194 -15.06 -2.75 11.98
C LEU A 194 -14.47 -1.36 11.74
N ILE A 195 -15.30 -0.35 11.70
CA ILE A 195 -14.89 1.06 11.61
C ILE A 195 -15.31 1.75 12.90
N ASP A 196 -14.35 1.87 13.80
CA ASP A 196 -14.55 2.60 15.05
C ASP A 196 -14.66 4.10 14.79
N ASP A 197 -15.33 4.81 15.67
CA ASP A 197 -15.57 6.27 15.57
C ASP A 197 -16.24 6.69 14.24
N TYR A 198 -17.01 5.79 13.63
CA TYR A 198 -17.71 6.07 12.39
C TYR A 198 -18.55 7.36 12.49
N ILE A 199 -19.35 7.48 13.55
CA ILE A 199 -20.27 8.61 13.74
C ILE A 199 -19.53 9.93 13.86
N ALA A 200 -18.42 9.96 14.56
CA ALA A 200 -17.59 11.16 14.70
C ALA A 200 -17.04 11.66 13.36
N ARG A 201 -16.90 10.76 12.39
CA ARG A 201 -16.32 11.08 11.08
C ARG A 201 -17.35 11.38 10.00
N TRP A 202 -18.48 10.70 9.99
CA TRP A 202 -19.44 10.72 8.87
C TRP A 202 -20.88 10.98 9.30
N GLY A 203 -21.21 10.93 10.60
CA GLY A 203 -22.57 11.08 11.12
C GLY A 203 -23.35 9.76 11.18
N LEU A 204 -24.61 9.85 11.60
CA LEU A 204 -25.47 8.70 11.89
C LEU A 204 -26.18 8.12 10.67
N ASP A 205 -26.34 8.90 9.59
CA ASP A 205 -27.20 8.55 8.46
C ASP A 205 -26.43 7.74 7.42
N LEU A 206 -26.51 6.40 7.53
CA LEU A 206 -25.91 5.49 6.54
C LEU A 206 -26.61 5.55 5.19
N ASP A 207 -27.91 5.79 5.15
CA ASP A 207 -28.73 5.77 3.94
C ASP A 207 -28.35 6.90 2.97
N GLU A 208 -27.74 7.96 3.48
CA GLU A 208 -27.24 9.09 2.69
C GLU A 208 -25.81 8.89 2.13
N TYR A 209 -25.14 7.76 2.39
CA TYR A 209 -23.76 7.57 2.00
C TYR A 209 -23.56 6.43 1.00
N GLN A 210 -22.59 6.65 0.11
CA GLN A 210 -22.03 5.60 -0.74
C GLN A 210 -20.74 5.07 -0.12
N VAL A 211 -20.60 3.74 -0.09
CA VAL A 211 -19.40 3.08 0.40
C VAL A 211 -18.47 2.81 -0.78
N HIS A 212 -17.32 3.47 -0.81
CA HIS A 212 -16.26 3.17 -1.76
C HIS A 212 -15.23 2.25 -1.10
N CYS A 213 -15.05 1.07 -1.67
CA CYS A 213 -14.13 0.07 -1.17
C CYS A 213 -13.02 -0.21 -2.17
N ARG A 214 -11.81 -0.41 -1.65
CA ARG A 214 -10.68 -0.97 -2.39
C ARG A 214 -10.03 -2.02 -1.53
N TYR A 215 -9.84 -3.20 -2.06
CA TYR A 215 -9.14 -4.26 -1.34
C TYR A 215 -7.80 -4.62 -1.99
N VAL A 216 -6.92 -5.15 -1.18
CA VAL A 216 -5.64 -5.74 -1.57
C VAL A 216 -5.54 -7.09 -0.88
N LEU A 217 -5.12 -8.09 -1.61
CA LEU A 217 -4.85 -9.41 -1.06
C LEU A 217 -3.39 -9.45 -0.59
N LEU A 218 -3.16 -9.89 0.63
CA LEU A 218 -1.83 -10.14 1.18
C LEU A 218 -1.63 -11.64 1.35
N ASP A 219 -0.47 -12.14 0.94
CA ASP A 219 -0.06 -13.52 1.18
C ASP A 219 0.63 -13.61 2.55
N ARG A 220 0.11 -14.40 3.46
CA ARG A 220 0.67 -14.61 4.80
C ARG A 220 2.01 -15.35 4.79
N GLN A 221 2.41 -15.93 3.67
CA GLN A 221 3.69 -16.63 3.53
C GLN A 221 4.80 -15.75 2.95
N THR A 222 4.44 -14.75 2.15
CA THR A 222 5.43 -13.90 1.47
C THR A 222 5.42 -12.44 1.92
N GLY A 223 4.36 -11.98 2.55
CA GLY A 223 4.18 -10.61 3.07
C GLY A 223 3.64 -9.62 2.04
#